data_3c921c6b32111722bafef67f6a78ab1c
#
_entry.id   3c921c6b32111722bafef67f6a78ab1c
#
_cell.length_a   1.000
_cell.length_b   1.000
_cell.length_c   1.000
_cell.angle_alpha   90.00
_cell.angle_beta   90.00
_cell.angle_gamma   90.00
#
_symmetry.space_group_name_H-M   'P 1'
#
loop_
_entity.id
_entity.type
_entity.pdbx_description
1 polymer ?
#
loop_
_entity_poly.entity_id
_entity_poly.type
_entity_poly.pdbx_seq_one_letter_code
_entity_poly.pdbx_strand_id
1 'polypeptide(L)'
;REDPCTPGSYYAVRAVEFGRHGAGSILTIDGRPSVRPQQMKVTLVTPAESNSAVYRSPLPLAECGGGQRSLIASASTVTTLATSSTPNLQYDFRLYRLTPQGGNYGIGSRITLTPGEKSLSKTLDGATVNLWELDPVEVRARTRPAATAMEPVPAPEQQVFAEAGVDVQALRNFLREHELALISVRDTTRRDGFDKSQPFNLQVRKADG
;
A
#
# COMPACT_ATOMS: atom_id res chain seq x y z
N ARG A 1 -2.75 -1.63 5.29
CA ARG A 1 -3.02 -2.86 4.50
C ARG A 1 -4.25 -3.57 5.00
N GLU A 2 -5.06 -4.12 4.12
CA GLU A 2 -6.23 -4.92 4.49
C GLU A 2 -5.82 -6.24 5.15
N ASP A 3 -6.57 -6.66 6.15
CA ASP A 3 -6.42 -7.98 6.77
C ASP A 3 -7.00 -9.05 5.83
N PRO A 4 -6.18 -9.96 5.29
CA PRO A 4 -6.66 -10.97 4.33
C PRO A 4 -7.68 -11.94 4.91
N CYS A 5 -7.81 -11.99 6.22
CA CYS A 5 -8.73 -12.89 6.89
C CYS A 5 -9.96 -12.19 7.51
N THR A 6 -9.95 -10.87 7.50
CA THR A 6 -11.06 -10.04 7.98
C THR A 6 -11.30 -8.91 6.98
N PRO A 7 -11.97 -9.19 5.86
CA PRO A 7 -12.24 -8.18 4.84
C PRO A 7 -12.89 -6.93 5.43
N GLY A 8 -12.39 -5.76 5.02
CA GLY A 8 -12.81 -4.48 5.56
C GLY A 8 -12.14 -4.06 6.87
N SER A 9 -11.22 -4.86 7.40
CA SER A 9 -10.33 -4.46 8.49
C SER A 9 -8.95 -4.11 7.92
N TYR A 10 -8.41 -2.99 8.33
CA TYR A 10 -7.14 -2.48 7.80
C TYR A 10 -6.13 -2.26 8.90
N TYR A 11 -4.89 -2.71 8.67
CA TYR A 11 -3.75 -2.34 9.50
C TYR A 11 -3.12 -1.06 8.97
N ALA A 12 -2.91 -0.11 9.86
CA ALA A 12 -2.30 1.18 9.57
C ALA A 12 -1.28 1.56 10.64
N VAL A 13 -0.53 2.62 10.40
CA VAL A 13 0.40 3.19 11.37
C VAL A 13 -0.14 4.53 11.85
N ARG A 14 -0.25 4.67 13.16
CA ARG A 14 -0.46 5.96 13.81
C ARG A 14 0.89 6.63 13.96
N ALA A 15 1.27 7.44 12.99
CA ALA A 15 2.49 8.21 13.03
C ALA A 15 2.23 9.63 13.54
N VAL A 16 3.23 10.28 14.09
CA VAL A 16 3.23 11.73 14.27
C VAL A 16 3.37 12.40 12.91
N GLU A 17 2.80 13.58 12.77
CA GLU A 17 2.79 14.32 11.50
C GLU A 17 4.21 14.60 10.99
N PHE A 18 5.11 14.99 11.90
CA PHE A 18 6.50 15.26 11.59
C PHE A 18 7.43 14.42 12.47
N GLY A 19 8.58 14.06 11.91
CA GLY A 19 9.57 13.21 12.58
C GLY A 19 9.29 11.72 12.41
N ARG A 20 10.12 10.85 12.95
CA ARG A 20 10.10 9.38 12.84
C ARG A 20 9.83 8.82 11.44
N HIS A 21 9.94 9.63 10.40
CA HIS A 21 9.71 9.24 9.00
C HIS A 21 8.41 8.44 8.77
N GLY A 22 7.32 8.86 9.39
CA GLY A 22 6.03 8.17 9.29
C GLY A 22 5.92 6.88 10.10
N ALA A 23 6.84 6.64 11.04
CA ALA A 23 6.76 5.52 11.95
C ALA A 23 5.97 5.85 13.23
N GLY A 24 5.37 4.85 13.81
CA GLY A 24 4.59 4.99 15.05
C GLY A 24 4.03 3.67 15.53
N SER A 25 2.90 3.71 16.22
CA SER A 25 2.19 2.52 16.68
C SER A 25 1.33 1.93 15.57
N ILE A 26 1.21 0.60 15.55
CA ILE A 26 0.28 -0.08 14.64
C ILE A 26 -1.11 -0.06 15.25
N LEU A 27 -2.10 0.15 14.41
CA LEU A 27 -3.52 0.08 14.74
C LEU A 27 -4.30 -0.68 13.67
N THR A 28 -5.51 -1.10 14.01
CA THR A 28 -6.50 -1.57 13.07
C THR A 28 -7.64 -0.56 12.94
N ILE A 29 -8.20 -0.49 11.75
CA ILE A 29 -9.37 0.33 11.42
C ILE A 29 -10.44 -0.61 10.86
N ASP A 30 -11.63 -0.61 11.43
CA ASP A 30 -12.80 -1.26 10.84
C ASP A 30 -13.40 -0.33 9.78
N GLY A 31 -13.02 -0.57 8.52
CA GLY A 31 -13.37 0.27 7.38
C GLY A 31 -14.32 -0.42 6.39
N ARG A 32 -15.16 -1.35 6.86
CA ARG A 32 -16.16 -2.01 6.00
C ARG A 32 -17.03 -0.98 5.28
N PRO A 33 -17.43 -1.21 4.02
CA PRO A 33 -18.16 -0.22 3.20
C PRO A 33 -19.46 0.30 3.83
N SER A 34 -20.07 -0.48 4.72
CA SER A 34 -21.30 -0.10 5.45
C SER A 34 -21.05 0.80 6.65
N VAL A 35 -19.80 1.01 7.06
CA VAL A 35 -19.45 1.79 8.25
C VAL A 35 -19.07 3.21 7.84
N ARG A 36 -19.77 4.19 8.40
CA ARG A 36 -19.41 5.60 8.16
C ARG A 36 -18.08 5.94 8.84
N PRO A 37 -17.27 6.87 8.30
CA PRO A 37 -15.97 7.22 8.87
C PRO A 37 -16.00 7.55 10.37
N GLN A 38 -17.05 8.24 10.85
CA GLN A 38 -17.21 8.61 12.26
C GLN A 38 -17.53 7.41 13.17
N GLN A 39 -17.93 6.29 12.58
CA GLN A 39 -18.29 5.05 13.28
C GLN A 39 -17.22 3.97 13.17
N MET A 40 -16.15 4.23 12.39
CA MET A 40 -15.04 3.30 12.25
C MET A 40 -14.35 3.10 13.60
N LYS A 41 -14.23 1.84 14.01
CA LYS A 41 -13.51 1.49 15.22
C LYS A 41 -12.01 1.45 14.93
N VAL A 42 -11.25 2.23 15.70
CA VAL A 42 -9.79 2.22 15.69
C VAL A 42 -9.29 1.52 16.96
N THR A 43 -8.44 0.51 16.79
CA THR A 43 -7.90 -0.25 17.92
C THR A 43 -6.37 -0.31 17.79
N LEU A 44 -5.66 0.05 18.85
CA LEU A 44 -4.20 -0.10 18.89
C LEU A 44 -3.83 -1.58 18.93
N VAL A 45 -2.85 -1.94 18.10
CA VAL A 45 -2.29 -3.30 17.97
C VAL A 45 -0.96 -3.40 18.70
N THR A 46 -0.17 -2.32 18.64
CA THR A 46 1.03 -2.17 19.47
C THR A 46 0.78 -1.09 20.53
N PRO A 47 1.53 -1.08 21.64
CA PRO A 47 1.37 -0.04 22.66
C PRO A 47 1.44 1.36 22.06
N ALA A 48 0.61 2.28 22.55
CA ALA A 48 0.71 3.68 22.21
C ALA A 48 2.07 4.20 22.71
N GLU A 49 2.80 4.87 21.83
CA GLU A 49 4.09 5.48 22.20
C GLU A 49 5.04 4.51 22.91
N SER A 50 5.26 3.36 22.29
CA SER A 50 6.24 2.40 22.78
C SER A 50 7.62 3.05 22.90
N ASN A 51 8.16 3.06 24.11
CA ASN A 51 9.55 3.47 24.34
C ASN A 51 10.56 2.44 23.81
N SER A 52 10.09 1.31 23.31
CA SER A 52 10.91 0.19 22.84
C SER A 52 11.02 0.10 21.33
N ALA A 53 10.02 0.55 20.59
CA ALA A 53 10.02 0.49 19.13
C ALA A 53 9.01 1.43 18.47
N VAL A 54 9.32 1.80 17.23
CA VAL A 54 8.40 2.41 16.28
C VAL A 54 8.30 1.54 15.04
N TYR A 55 7.13 1.54 14.41
CA TYR A 55 6.77 0.58 13.36
C TYR A 55 6.38 1.29 12.07
N ARG A 56 6.62 0.60 10.95
CA ARG A 56 6.16 0.97 9.60
C ARG A 56 5.68 -0.27 8.86
N SER A 57 4.96 -0.06 7.77
CA SER A 57 4.61 -1.10 6.79
C SER A 57 4.07 -2.40 7.40
N PRO A 58 3.01 -2.35 8.25
CA PRO A 58 2.44 -3.55 8.83
C PRO A 58 1.88 -4.48 7.74
N LEU A 59 2.17 -5.76 7.85
CA LEU A 59 1.71 -6.82 6.96
C LEU A 59 1.04 -7.93 7.77
N PRO A 60 -0.29 -7.98 7.84
CA PRO A 60 -0.99 -9.15 8.35
C PRO A 60 -0.82 -10.31 7.37
N LEU A 61 -0.39 -11.46 7.87
CA LEU A 61 -0.23 -12.66 7.07
C LEU A 61 -1.57 -13.37 6.86
N ALA A 62 -1.71 -14.04 5.74
CA ALA A 62 -2.94 -14.70 5.38
C ALA A 62 -3.09 -16.11 5.98
N GLU A 63 -2.43 -16.36 7.10
CA GLU A 63 -2.65 -17.55 7.93
C GLU A 63 -3.94 -17.36 8.75
N CYS A 64 -5.07 -17.73 8.18
CA CYS A 64 -6.39 -17.54 8.79
C CYS A 64 -6.80 -18.70 9.71
N GLY A 65 -5.96 -19.09 10.63
CA GLY A 65 -6.23 -20.16 11.63
C GLY A 65 -6.39 -19.62 13.05
N GLY A 66 -7.36 -20.16 13.81
CA GLY A 66 -7.82 -19.67 15.10
C GLY A 66 -6.75 -19.21 16.08
N GLY A 67 -6.75 -17.96 16.42
CA GLY A 67 -5.83 -17.35 17.34
C GLY A 67 -5.45 -15.91 16.94
N GLN A 68 -4.39 -15.46 17.56
CA GLN A 68 -3.84 -14.14 17.29
C GLN A 68 -3.18 -14.10 15.92
N ARG A 69 -3.37 -13.02 15.18
CA ARG A 69 -2.82 -12.83 13.83
C ARG A 69 -1.31 -12.92 13.79
N SER A 70 -0.77 -13.60 12.78
CA SER A 70 0.63 -13.46 12.42
C SER A 70 0.82 -12.09 11.73
N LEU A 71 1.66 -11.25 12.30
CA LEU A 71 1.89 -9.89 11.84
C LEU A 71 3.40 -9.67 11.65
N ILE A 72 3.76 -9.10 10.51
CA ILE A 72 5.11 -8.64 10.21
C ILE A 72 5.07 -7.11 10.12
N ALA A 73 6.12 -6.44 10.56
CA ALA A 73 6.30 -5.02 10.35
C ALA A 73 7.77 -4.66 10.26
N SER A 74 8.07 -3.56 9.58
CA SER A 74 9.36 -2.89 9.71
C SER A 74 9.37 -2.16 11.05
N ALA A 75 10.38 -2.40 11.87
CA ALA A 75 10.50 -1.77 13.18
C ALA A 75 11.91 -1.20 13.41
N SER A 76 11.97 -0.12 14.16
CA SER A 76 13.21 0.47 14.67
C SER A 76 13.12 0.62 16.18
N THR A 77 14.20 0.31 16.88
CA THR A 77 14.35 0.58 18.33
C THR A 77 14.72 2.02 18.64
N VAL A 78 15.08 2.81 17.63
CA VAL A 78 15.24 4.26 17.78
C VAL A 78 13.86 4.88 17.82
N THR A 79 13.44 5.35 18.98
CA THR A 79 12.08 5.88 19.22
C THR A 79 12.03 7.41 19.31
N THR A 80 13.18 8.04 19.45
CA THR A 80 13.29 9.50 19.53
C THR A 80 12.82 10.17 18.24
N LEU A 81 12.11 11.27 18.35
CA LEU A 81 11.70 12.06 17.19
C LEU A 81 12.93 12.74 16.58
N ALA A 82 13.08 12.67 15.27
CA ALA A 82 13.99 13.55 14.56
C ALA A 82 13.45 14.99 14.66
N THR A 83 14.31 15.90 15.07
CA THR A 83 14.00 17.33 15.22
C THR A 83 15.04 18.16 14.47
N SER A 84 14.83 19.46 14.38
CA SER A 84 15.84 20.37 13.82
C SER A 84 17.18 20.34 14.58
N SER A 85 17.17 19.99 15.86
CA SER A 85 18.36 19.82 16.69
C SER A 85 19.00 18.43 16.59
N THR A 86 18.25 17.42 16.07
CA THR A 86 18.73 16.05 15.86
C THR A 86 18.38 15.54 14.46
N PRO A 87 18.75 16.27 13.39
CA PRO A 87 18.33 15.93 12.03
C PRO A 87 18.94 14.61 11.53
N ASN A 88 20.09 14.21 12.09
CA ASN A 88 20.85 13.04 11.67
C ASN A 88 20.51 11.79 12.49
N LEU A 89 19.37 11.76 13.18
CA LEU A 89 18.96 10.59 13.93
C LEU A 89 18.71 9.44 12.95
N GLN A 90 19.55 8.43 13.00
CA GLN A 90 19.48 7.30 12.09
C GLN A 90 18.55 6.23 12.67
N TYR A 91 17.38 6.10 12.08
CA TYR A 91 16.54 4.95 12.29
C TYR A 91 17.12 3.76 11.51
N ASP A 92 17.00 2.57 12.08
CA ASP A 92 17.37 1.31 11.43
C ASP A 92 16.14 0.42 11.36
N PHE A 93 15.32 0.61 10.31
CA PHE A 93 14.11 -0.17 10.12
C PHE A 93 14.46 -1.54 9.56
N ARG A 94 14.11 -2.59 10.31
CA ARG A 94 14.29 -3.99 9.95
C ARG A 94 12.97 -4.74 10.03
N LEU A 95 12.84 -5.82 9.28
CA LEU A 95 11.64 -6.65 9.32
C LEU A 95 11.63 -7.55 10.54
N TYR A 96 10.52 -7.53 11.25
CA TYR A 96 10.28 -8.36 12.42
C TYR A 96 8.93 -9.07 12.31
N ARG A 97 8.90 -10.33 12.72
CA ARG A 97 7.65 -10.96 13.13
C ARG A 97 7.28 -10.39 14.49
N LEU A 98 6.09 -9.84 14.60
CA LEU A 98 5.61 -9.33 15.88
C LEU A 98 5.04 -10.47 16.70
N THR A 99 5.27 -10.43 18.01
CA THR A 99 4.78 -11.42 18.96
C THR A 99 3.75 -10.83 19.90
N PRO A 100 2.72 -11.61 20.28
CA PRO A 100 1.76 -11.19 21.26
C PRO A 100 2.40 -10.92 22.62
N GLN A 101 2.07 -9.79 23.21
CA GLN A 101 2.55 -9.35 24.52
C GLN A 101 1.43 -8.65 25.28
N GLY A 102 0.83 -9.30 26.30
CA GLY A 102 -0.15 -8.68 27.18
C GLY A 102 -1.39 -8.08 26.48
N GLY A 103 -1.89 -8.73 25.42
CA GLY A 103 -3.03 -8.25 24.64
C GLY A 103 -2.68 -7.33 23.46
N ASN A 104 -1.43 -6.91 23.35
CA ASN A 104 -0.87 -6.17 22.22
C ASN A 104 0.19 -7.00 21.52
N TYR A 105 0.84 -6.40 20.51
CA TYR A 105 2.01 -6.95 19.86
C TYR A 105 3.26 -6.13 20.21
N GLY A 106 4.39 -6.82 20.31
CA GLY A 106 5.71 -6.24 20.44
C GLY A 106 6.68 -6.80 19.39
N ILE A 107 7.90 -6.30 19.38
CA ILE A 107 8.97 -6.85 18.54
C ILE A 107 9.24 -8.30 18.96
N GLY A 108 9.19 -9.19 18.00
CA GLY A 108 9.57 -10.59 18.15
C GLY A 108 10.87 -10.91 17.42
N SER A 109 10.89 -12.02 16.67
CA SER A 109 12.07 -12.44 15.92
C SER A 109 12.30 -11.58 14.69
N ARG A 110 13.55 -11.21 14.44
CA ARG A 110 13.96 -10.56 13.20
C ARG A 110 13.79 -11.54 12.04
N ILE A 111 13.33 -11.03 10.91
CA ILE A 111 13.24 -11.76 9.65
C ILE A 111 14.48 -11.42 8.84
N THR A 112 15.33 -12.42 8.61
CA THR A 112 16.50 -12.27 7.75
C THR A 112 16.09 -12.64 6.33
N LEU A 113 16.19 -11.68 5.41
CA LEU A 113 15.77 -11.84 4.01
C LEU A 113 16.70 -12.78 3.23
N THR A 114 17.98 -12.82 3.59
CA THR A 114 18.98 -13.67 2.94
C THR A 114 19.89 -14.34 3.99
N PRO A 115 20.17 -15.64 3.87
CA PRO A 115 21.18 -16.30 4.72
C PRO A 115 22.53 -15.58 4.58
N GLY A 116 23.17 -15.27 5.70
CA GLY A 116 24.44 -14.56 5.71
C GLY A 116 24.32 -13.07 5.32
N GLU A 117 23.22 -12.45 5.71
CA GLU A 117 22.90 -11.05 5.46
C GLU A 117 24.12 -10.14 5.63
N LYS A 118 24.59 -9.58 4.52
CA LYS A 118 25.60 -8.55 4.54
C LYS A 118 24.97 -7.23 4.97
N SER A 119 25.78 -6.32 5.51
CA SER A 119 25.33 -4.97 5.86
C SER A 119 24.53 -4.37 4.70
N LEU A 120 23.28 -4.00 4.97
CA LEU A 120 22.44 -3.25 4.05
C LEU A 120 22.84 -1.77 4.06
N SER A 121 24.10 -1.51 3.81
CA SER A 121 24.64 -0.15 3.73
C SER A 121 25.07 0.17 2.30
N LYS A 122 24.94 1.43 1.95
CA LYS A 122 25.38 1.97 0.66
C LYS A 122 26.09 3.28 0.87
N THR A 123 27.15 3.52 0.11
CA THR A 123 27.80 4.82 0.08
C THR A 123 27.08 5.72 -0.92
N LEU A 124 26.54 6.83 -0.42
CA LEU A 124 25.89 7.88 -1.20
C LEU A 124 26.61 9.19 -0.88
N ASP A 125 27.07 9.89 -1.88
CA ASP A 125 27.78 11.19 -1.75
C ASP A 125 28.89 11.19 -0.69
N GLY A 126 29.65 10.08 -0.64
CA GLY A 126 30.76 9.91 0.31
C GLY A 126 30.34 9.49 1.73
N ALA A 127 29.07 9.43 2.05
CA ALA A 127 28.56 8.99 3.35
C ALA A 127 28.02 7.55 3.26
N THR A 128 28.32 6.71 4.26
CA THR A 128 27.72 5.38 4.37
C THR A 128 26.36 5.51 5.03
N VAL A 129 25.31 5.09 4.33
CA VAL A 129 23.93 5.08 4.80
C VAL A 129 23.42 3.66 4.97
N ASN A 130 22.67 3.39 6.03
CA ASN A 130 21.99 2.13 6.23
C ASN A 130 20.68 2.13 5.44
N LEU A 131 20.48 1.08 4.63
CA LEU A 131 19.23 0.88 3.90
C LEU A 131 18.19 0.26 4.83
N TRP A 132 16.95 0.68 4.69
CA TRP A 132 15.82 0.16 5.48
C TRP A 132 15.13 -0.98 4.75
N GLU A 133 14.58 -1.90 5.52
CA GLU A 133 13.70 -2.96 5.03
C GLU A 133 12.26 -2.49 5.18
N LEU A 134 11.61 -2.16 4.07
CA LEU A 134 10.26 -1.59 4.05
C LEU A 134 9.34 -2.40 3.15
N ASP A 135 8.04 -2.20 3.32
CA ASP A 135 6.96 -2.69 2.46
C ASP A 135 7.03 -4.20 2.14
N PRO A 136 7.09 -5.06 3.18
CA PRO A 136 7.11 -6.49 2.97
C PRO A 136 5.87 -6.96 2.19
N VAL A 137 6.06 -8.00 1.39
CA VAL A 137 4.99 -8.66 0.63
C VAL A 137 5.04 -10.15 0.91
N GLU A 138 3.90 -10.73 1.27
CA GLU A 138 3.76 -12.17 1.40
C GLU A 138 3.63 -12.80 0.02
N VAL A 139 4.58 -13.65 -0.35
CA VAL A 139 4.52 -14.44 -1.59
C VAL A 139 3.95 -15.81 -1.27
N ARG A 140 2.80 -16.12 -1.88
CA ARG A 140 2.07 -17.37 -1.66
C ARG A 140 1.64 -17.97 -2.99
N ALA A 141 1.61 -19.29 -3.03
CA ALA A 141 0.89 -19.97 -4.10
C ALA A 141 -0.60 -19.59 -4.03
N ARG A 142 -1.15 -19.18 -5.14
CA ARG A 142 -2.57 -18.88 -5.29
C ARG A 142 -3.15 -19.73 -6.42
N THR A 143 -4.37 -20.19 -6.23
CA THR A 143 -5.11 -20.77 -7.34
C THR A 143 -5.24 -19.71 -8.43
N ARG A 144 -4.89 -20.08 -9.65
CA ARG A 144 -5.11 -19.18 -10.79
C ARG A 144 -6.58 -18.80 -10.84
N PRO A 145 -6.93 -17.52 -10.88
CA PRO A 145 -8.33 -17.13 -11.06
C PRO A 145 -8.92 -17.82 -12.28
N ALA A 146 -10.17 -18.23 -12.17
CA ALA A 146 -10.90 -18.73 -13.33
C ALA A 146 -10.84 -17.66 -14.44
N ALA A 147 -10.66 -18.09 -15.68
CA ALA A 147 -10.73 -17.18 -16.79
C ALA A 147 -12.09 -16.46 -16.74
N THR A 148 -12.07 -15.16 -16.53
CA THR A 148 -13.29 -14.35 -16.60
C THR A 148 -13.76 -14.36 -18.04
N ALA A 149 -15.05 -14.64 -18.26
CA ALA A 149 -15.63 -14.45 -19.58
C ALA A 149 -15.35 -13.01 -20.03
N MET A 150 -14.92 -12.89 -21.28
CA MET A 150 -14.61 -11.57 -21.82
C MET A 150 -15.88 -10.74 -21.85
N GLU A 151 -15.89 -9.65 -21.10
CA GLU A 151 -17.00 -8.69 -21.12
C GLU A 151 -17.28 -8.23 -22.55
N PRO A 152 -18.54 -8.09 -22.96
CA PRO A 152 -18.88 -7.53 -24.24
C PRO A 152 -18.36 -6.07 -24.31
N VAL A 153 -17.97 -5.65 -25.49
CA VAL A 153 -17.60 -4.24 -25.69
C VAL A 153 -18.79 -3.35 -25.34
N PRO A 154 -18.66 -2.36 -24.45
CA PRO A 154 -19.76 -1.50 -24.07
C PRO A 154 -20.35 -0.72 -25.26
N ALA A 155 -21.64 -0.37 -25.20
CA ALA A 155 -22.35 0.24 -26.33
C ALA A 155 -21.67 1.52 -26.90
N PRO A 156 -21.16 2.45 -26.09
CA PRO A 156 -20.46 3.63 -26.63
C PRO A 156 -19.25 3.28 -27.48
N GLU A 157 -18.43 2.33 -27.03
CA GLU A 157 -17.26 1.88 -27.77
C GLU A 157 -17.64 1.08 -29.02
N GLN A 158 -18.72 0.31 -28.99
CA GLN A 158 -19.28 -0.35 -30.18
C GLN A 158 -19.67 0.67 -31.24
N GLN A 159 -20.32 1.76 -30.85
CA GLN A 159 -20.70 2.84 -31.73
C GLN A 159 -19.48 3.49 -32.40
N VAL A 160 -18.45 3.83 -31.61
CA VAL A 160 -17.20 4.42 -32.12
C VAL A 160 -16.52 3.48 -33.11
N PHE A 161 -16.44 2.19 -32.82
CA PHE A 161 -15.86 1.21 -33.74
C PHE A 161 -16.65 1.10 -35.04
N ALA A 162 -17.99 1.13 -34.95
CA ALA A 162 -18.84 1.11 -36.13
C ALA A 162 -18.67 2.37 -36.99
N GLU A 163 -18.66 3.56 -36.37
CA GLU A 163 -18.44 4.84 -37.05
C GLU A 163 -17.06 4.94 -37.71
N ALA A 164 -16.03 4.39 -37.06
CA ALA A 164 -14.68 4.35 -37.57
C ALA A 164 -14.39 3.18 -38.55
N GLY A 165 -15.37 2.31 -38.80
CA GLY A 165 -15.21 1.15 -39.66
C GLY A 165 -14.21 0.10 -39.14
N VAL A 166 -14.02 0.01 -37.81
CA VAL A 166 -13.08 -0.90 -37.19
C VAL A 166 -13.66 -2.29 -37.07
N ASP A 167 -12.99 -3.29 -37.65
CA ASP A 167 -13.28 -4.70 -37.36
C ASP A 167 -12.75 -5.06 -35.97
N VAL A 168 -13.67 -5.17 -35.00
CA VAL A 168 -13.36 -5.48 -33.62
C VAL A 168 -12.65 -6.83 -33.46
N GLN A 169 -12.95 -7.81 -34.33
CA GLN A 169 -12.30 -9.12 -34.25
C GLN A 169 -10.87 -9.06 -34.78
N ALA A 170 -10.64 -8.33 -35.86
CA ALA A 170 -9.29 -8.09 -36.37
C ALA A 170 -8.45 -7.32 -35.34
N LEU A 171 -9.01 -6.28 -34.69
CA LEU A 171 -8.35 -5.55 -33.62
C LEU A 171 -8.00 -6.47 -32.43
N ARG A 172 -8.88 -7.34 -31.99
CA ARG A 172 -8.61 -8.29 -30.90
C ARG A 172 -7.49 -9.26 -31.26
N ASN A 173 -7.43 -9.73 -32.49
CA ASN A 173 -6.39 -10.63 -32.95
C ASN A 173 -5.04 -9.90 -32.96
N PHE A 174 -5.00 -8.69 -33.47
CA PHE A 174 -3.82 -7.83 -33.48
C PHE A 174 -3.28 -7.58 -32.05
N LEU A 175 -4.17 -7.17 -31.12
CA LEU A 175 -3.78 -6.93 -29.74
C LEU A 175 -3.21 -8.19 -29.07
N ARG A 176 -3.78 -9.35 -29.35
CA ARG A 176 -3.31 -10.63 -28.80
C ARG A 176 -1.95 -11.02 -29.39
N GLU A 177 -1.77 -10.88 -30.69
CA GLU A 177 -0.53 -11.21 -31.38
C GLU A 177 0.64 -10.35 -30.92
N HIS A 178 0.37 -9.08 -30.61
CA HIS A 178 1.37 -8.13 -30.16
C HIS A 178 1.45 -7.95 -28.63
N GLU A 179 0.72 -8.77 -27.85
CA GLU A 179 0.66 -8.70 -26.39
C GLU A 179 0.25 -7.31 -25.88
N LEU A 180 -0.64 -6.64 -26.57
CA LEU A 180 -1.13 -5.31 -26.27
C LEU A 180 -2.52 -5.34 -25.61
N ALA A 181 -2.86 -4.26 -24.90
CA ALA A 181 -4.20 -3.99 -24.38
C ALA A 181 -4.70 -2.64 -24.89
N LEU A 182 -6.00 -2.54 -25.09
CA LEU A 182 -6.69 -1.30 -25.40
C LEU A 182 -7.31 -0.73 -24.12
N ILE A 183 -6.98 0.52 -23.80
CA ILE A 183 -7.60 1.27 -22.72
C ILE A 183 -8.46 2.37 -23.34
N SER A 184 -9.76 2.38 -23.01
CA SER A 184 -10.70 3.43 -23.41
C SER A 184 -10.96 4.36 -22.24
N VAL A 185 -10.81 5.66 -22.48
CA VAL A 185 -11.13 6.70 -21.51
C VAL A 185 -12.19 7.59 -22.13
N ARG A 186 -13.39 7.61 -21.55
CA ARG A 186 -14.56 8.32 -22.14
C ARG A 186 -14.54 9.81 -21.90
N ASP A 187 -14.02 10.23 -20.78
CA ASP A 187 -13.98 11.65 -20.42
C ASP A 187 -12.77 11.95 -19.54
N THR A 188 -11.75 12.54 -20.14
CA THR A 188 -10.52 12.94 -19.43
C THR A 188 -10.61 14.34 -18.84
N THR A 189 -11.64 15.08 -19.20
CA THR A 189 -11.81 16.49 -18.82
C THR A 189 -12.80 16.68 -17.67
N ARG A 190 -13.66 15.71 -17.45
CA ARG A 190 -14.66 15.74 -16.38
C ARG A 190 -14.00 15.49 -15.04
N ARG A 191 -14.07 16.47 -14.18
CA ARG A 191 -13.59 16.37 -12.80
C ARG A 191 -14.76 16.27 -11.84
N ASP A 192 -14.54 15.60 -10.72
CA ASP A 192 -15.44 15.70 -9.58
C ASP A 192 -15.50 17.17 -9.13
N GLY A 193 -16.69 17.72 -8.97
CA GLY A 193 -16.90 19.08 -8.52
C GLY A 193 -16.33 19.38 -7.13
N PHE A 194 -15.95 18.34 -6.38
CA PHE A 194 -15.30 18.45 -5.08
C PHE A 194 -13.76 18.45 -5.15
N ASP A 195 -13.17 18.07 -6.27
CA ASP A 195 -11.71 18.09 -6.44
C ASP A 195 -11.21 19.51 -6.73
N LYS A 196 -11.14 20.31 -5.66
CA LYS A 196 -10.59 21.65 -5.70
C LYS A 196 -9.10 21.73 -5.43
N SER A 197 -8.47 20.61 -5.08
CA SER A 197 -7.09 20.55 -4.59
C SER A 197 -6.08 20.13 -5.63
N GLN A 198 -6.49 19.84 -6.84
CA GLN A 198 -5.58 19.50 -7.92
C GLN A 198 -4.77 20.72 -8.35
N PRO A 199 -3.42 20.72 -8.20
CA PRO A 199 -2.59 21.85 -8.58
C PRO A 199 -2.53 22.07 -10.10
N PHE A 200 -2.98 21.11 -10.87
CA PHE A 200 -2.98 21.15 -12.32
C PHE A 200 -4.42 21.35 -12.84
N ASN A 201 -4.89 22.56 -12.76
CA ASN A 201 -6.03 22.97 -13.56
C ASN A 201 -5.61 22.94 -15.03
N LEU A 202 -5.80 21.82 -15.67
CA LEU A 202 -5.83 21.76 -17.12
C LEU A 202 -7.05 22.59 -17.58
N GLN A 203 -6.85 23.88 -17.73
CA GLN A 203 -7.81 24.71 -18.44
C GLN A 203 -7.72 24.33 -19.90
N VAL A 204 -8.62 23.46 -20.32
CA VAL A 204 -8.82 23.22 -21.75
C VAL A 204 -9.46 24.50 -22.28
N ARG A 205 -8.74 25.23 -23.12
CA ARG A 205 -9.33 26.35 -23.87
C ARG A 205 -10.47 25.81 -24.71
N LYS A 206 -11.62 26.44 -24.65
CA LYS A 206 -12.68 26.12 -25.59
C LYS A 206 -12.17 26.38 -27.00
N ALA A 207 -12.63 25.61 -27.96
CA ALA A 207 -12.20 25.73 -29.36
C ALA A 207 -12.59 27.04 -30.04
N ASP A 208 -13.39 27.82 -29.38
CA ASP A 208 -13.96 29.09 -29.86
C ASP A 208 -13.31 30.35 -29.22
N GLY A 209 -12.18 30.25 -28.54
CA GLY A 209 -11.42 31.40 -28.09
C GLY A 209 -10.81 31.31 -26.72
#